data_48018a56134e8517e1336d451c5a6cec
#
_entry.id   48018a56134e8517e1336d451c5a6cec
#
_cell.length_a   1.000
_cell.length_b   1.000
_cell.length_c   1.000
_cell.angle_alpha   90.00
_cell.angle_beta   90.00
_cell.angle_gamma   90.00
#
_symmetry.space_group_name_H-M   'P 1'
#
loop_
_entity.id
_entity.type
_entity.pdbx_description
1 polymer ?
#
loop_
_entity_poly.entity_id
_entity_poly.type
_entity_poly.pdbx_seq_one_letter_code
_entity_poly.pdbx_strand_id
1 'polypeptide(L)' 'MLAVTVYTKNNCVQCKMTKKFLDQKGIEYQEINISQETQYIDQLREKGFRQTPVVMSGELNFSGFRPSELEKIQA' A
#
# COMPACT_ATOMS: atom_id res chain seq x y z
N MET A 1 16.06 0.54 5.69
CA MET A 1 15.07 -0.20 4.88
C MET A 1 13.68 0.04 5.47
N LEU A 2 12.74 0.43 4.64
CA LEU A 2 11.38 0.68 5.11
C LEU A 2 10.61 -0.64 5.19
N ALA A 3 9.94 -0.85 6.32
CA ALA A 3 9.20 -2.09 6.56
C ALA A 3 7.83 -2.10 5.86
N VAL A 4 7.35 -0.94 5.42
CA VAL A 4 6.02 -0.80 4.82
C VAL A 4 6.18 -0.40 3.35
N THR A 5 5.49 -1.12 2.47
CA THR A 5 5.42 -0.79 1.05
C THR A 5 3.97 -0.60 0.66
N VAL A 6 3.67 0.51 -0.03
CA VAL A 6 2.33 0.81 -0.51
C VAL A 6 2.37 0.87 -2.04
N TYR A 7 1.64 -0.03 -2.67
CA TYR A 7 1.50 -0.02 -4.14
C TYR A 7 0.29 0.83 -4.50
N THR A 8 0.52 1.83 -5.32
CA THR A 8 -0.50 2.80 -5.70
C THR A 8 -0.66 2.85 -7.22
N LYS A 9 -1.65 3.59 -7.69
CA LYS A 9 -1.80 3.90 -9.11
C LYS A 9 -2.28 5.33 -9.26
N ASN A 10 -2.25 5.84 -10.50
CA ASN A 10 -2.74 7.18 -10.79
C ASN A 10 -4.25 7.26 -10.53
N ASN A 11 -4.71 8.42 -10.07
CA ASN A 11 -6.13 8.70 -9.86
C ASN A 11 -6.80 7.73 -8.89
N CYS A 12 -6.11 7.39 -7.82
CA CYS A 12 -6.60 6.46 -6.83
C CYS A 12 -6.87 7.20 -5.52
N VAL A 13 -8.15 7.42 -5.21
CA VAL A 13 -8.55 8.12 -3.99
C VAL A 13 -8.15 7.34 -2.74
N GLN A 14 -8.40 6.03 -2.74
CA GLN A 14 -8.06 5.19 -1.59
C GLN A 14 -6.56 5.14 -1.35
N CYS A 15 -5.76 5.21 -2.41
CA CYS A 15 -4.31 5.29 -2.27
C CYS A 15 -3.89 6.56 -1.53
N LYS A 16 -4.52 7.69 -1.89
CA LYS A 16 -4.26 8.97 -1.23
C LYS A 16 -4.65 8.91 0.25
N MET A 17 -5.78 8.31 0.54
CA MET A 17 -6.26 8.17 1.92
C MET A 17 -5.31 7.31 2.75
N THR A 18 -4.82 6.23 2.17
CA THR A 18 -3.88 5.34 2.84
C THR A 18 -2.56 6.06 3.16
N LYS A 19 -2.02 6.79 2.19
CA LYS A 19 -0.79 7.54 2.40
C LYS A 19 -0.98 8.60 3.48
N LYS A 20 -2.09 9.30 3.45
CA LYS A 20 -2.39 10.33 4.44
C LYS A 20 -2.50 9.74 5.84
N PHE A 21 -3.13 8.57 5.96
CA PHE A 21 -3.25 7.88 7.24
C PHE A 21 -1.87 7.54 7.80
N LEU A 22 -1.00 6.97 6.97
CA LEU A 22 0.35 6.62 7.39
C LEU A 22 1.17 7.86 7.77
N ASP A 23 1.04 8.93 6.99
CA ASP A 23 1.73 10.19 7.29
C ASP A 23 1.29 10.76 8.63
N GLN A 24 0.01 10.73 8.93
CA GLN A 24 -0.52 11.26 10.19
C GLN A 24 -0.05 10.43 11.39
N LYS A 25 0.20 9.16 11.19
CA LYS A 25 0.71 8.28 12.25
C LYS A 25 2.24 8.31 12.35
N GLY A 26 2.90 9.03 11.47
CA GLY A 26 4.35 9.09 11.46
C GLY A 26 5.01 7.81 11.02
N ILE A 27 4.32 7.00 10.23
CA ILE A 27 4.86 5.73 9.72
C ILE A 27 5.52 5.98 8.37
N GLU A 28 6.79 5.65 8.27
CA GLU A 28 7.50 5.74 7.00
C GLU A 28 7.14 4.56 6.11
N TYR A 29 7.00 4.81 4.82
CA TYR A 29 6.68 3.78 3.86
C TYR A 29 7.34 4.07 2.52
N GLN A 30 7.51 3.02 1.72
CA GLN A 30 7.95 3.14 0.35
C GLN A 30 6.71 3.09 -0.55
N GLU A 31 6.57 4.07 -1.43
CA GLU A 31 5.48 4.07 -2.40
C GLU A 31 5.97 3.56 -3.75
N ILE A 32 5.23 2.61 -4.33
CA ILE A 32 5.49 2.11 -5.68
C ILE A 32 4.24 2.35 -6.50
N ASN A 33 4.34 3.25 -7.49
CA ASN A 33 3.21 3.57 -8.38
C ASN A 33 3.23 2.58 -9.55
N ILE A 34 2.26 1.67 -9.57
CA ILE A 34 2.23 0.61 -10.59
C ILE A 34 1.74 1.10 -11.96
N SER A 35 1.20 2.32 -12.03
CA SER A 35 0.93 2.95 -13.33
C SER A 35 2.23 3.30 -14.06
N GLN A 36 3.29 3.55 -13.32
CA GLN A 36 4.61 3.85 -13.86
C GLN A 36 5.52 2.62 -13.86
N GLU A 37 5.47 1.85 -12.79
CA GLU A 37 6.31 0.65 -12.64
C GLU A 37 5.45 -0.59 -12.85
N THR A 38 5.12 -0.85 -14.11
CA THR A 38 4.12 -1.85 -14.50
C THR A 38 4.58 -3.29 -14.24
N GLN A 39 5.87 -3.49 -14.03
CA GLN A 39 6.39 -4.83 -13.74
C GLN A 39 5.81 -5.43 -12.45
N TYR A 40 5.29 -4.61 -11.55
CA TYR A 40 4.71 -5.10 -10.31
C TYR A 40 3.28 -5.58 -10.44
N ILE A 41 2.61 -5.25 -11.54
CA ILE A 41 1.18 -5.60 -11.72
C ILE A 41 0.98 -7.12 -11.70
N ASP A 42 1.81 -7.85 -12.44
CA ASP A 42 1.69 -9.30 -12.49
C ASP A 42 2.02 -9.94 -11.15
N GLN A 43 3.01 -9.42 -10.44
CA GLN A 43 3.37 -9.92 -9.12
C GLN A 43 2.23 -9.77 -8.14
N LEU A 44 1.53 -8.64 -8.18
CA LEU A 44 0.41 -8.40 -7.30
C LEU A 44 -0.77 -9.32 -7.63
N ARG A 45 -1.02 -9.54 -8.92
CA ARG A 45 -2.07 -10.46 -9.35
C ARG A 45 -1.80 -11.89 -8.89
N GLU A 46 -0.57 -12.34 -8.97
CA GLU A 46 -0.19 -13.67 -8.53
C GLU A 46 -0.44 -13.85 -7.04
N LYS A 47 -0.36 -12.78 -6.27
CA LYS A 47 -0.64 -12.80 -4.84
C LYS A 47 -2.12 -12.62 -4.52
N GLY A 48 -2.97 -12.48 -5.56
CA GLY A 48 -4.40 -12.33 -5.38
C GLY A 48 -4.91 -10.91 -5.24
N PHE A 49 -4.04 -9.91 -5.41
CA PHE A 49 -4.45 -8.52 -5.28
C PHE A 49 -4.87 -7.96 -6.63
N ARG A 50 -6.06 -7.38 -6.68
CA ARG A 50 -6.63 -6.81 -7.92
C ARG A 50 -7.01 -5.35 -7.78
N GLN A 51 -6.78 -4.76 -6.62
CA GLN A 51 -7.13 -3.38 -6.33
C GLN A 51 -5.94 -2.68 -5.72
N THR A 52 -5.90 -1.36 -5.87
CA THR A 52 -4.96 -0.51 -5.15
C THR A 52 -5.72 0.31 -4.11
N PRO A 53 -5.09 0.75 -3.05
CA PRO A 53 -3.69 0.47 -2.69
C PRO A 53 -3.50 -0.98 -2.22
N VAL A 54 -2.27 -1.49 -2.38
CA VAL A 54 -1.87 -2.73 -1.73
C VAL A 54 -0.81 -2.35 -0.69
N VAL A 55 -1.05 -2.76 0.54
CA VAL A 55 -0.14 -2.44 1.65
C VAL A 55 0.52 -3.73 2.12
N MET A 56 1.85 -3.71 2.18
CA MET A 56 2.64 -4.83 2.66
C MET A 56 3.53 -4.37 3.79
N SER A 57 3.37 -5.01 4.96
CA SER A 57 4.16 -4.70 6.14
C SER A 57 4.41 -6.01 6.89
N GLY A 58 5.55 -6.64 6.59
CA GLY A 58 5.85 -7.94 7.17
C GLY A 58 4.83 -8.98 6.73
N GLU A 59 4.13 -9.57 7.69
CA GLU A 59 3.09 -10.56 7.40
C GLU A 59 1.72 -9.93 7.12
N LEU A 60 1.58 -8.63 7.35
CA LEU A 60 0.32 -7.92 7.15
C LEU A 60 0.25 -7.44 5.71
N ASN A 61 -0.57 -8.09 4.90
CA ASN A 61 -0.75 -7.76 3.49
C ASN A 61 -2.23 -7.64 3.19
N PHE A 62 -2.64 -6.49 2.64
CA PHE A 62 -4.05 -6.26 2.31
C PHE A 62 -4.16 -5.25 1.17
N SER A 63 -5.36 -5.18 0.58
CA SER A 63 -5.66 -4.20 -0.46
C SER A 63 -6.86 -3.35 -0.04
N GLY A 64 -6.95 -2.14 -0.63
CA GLY A 64 -7.97 -1.17 -0.31
C GLY A 64 -7.59 -0.34 0.90
N PHE A 65 -8.40 0.69 1.16
CA PHE A 65 -8.19 1.53 2.35
C PHE A 65 -8.87 0.87 3.54
N ARG A 66 -8.07 0.33 4.45
CA ARG A 66 -8.58 -0.37 5.64
C ARG A 66 -7.94 0.21 6.88
N PRO A 67 -8.57 1.21 7.51
CA PRO A 67 -7.99 1.84 8.70
C PRO A 67 -7.72 0.86 9.83
N SER A 68 -8.60 -0.13 10.04
CA SER A 68 -8.41 -1.12 11.10
C SER A 68 -7.16 -1.95 10.88
N GLU A 69 -6.82 -2.26 9.64
CA GLU A 69 -5.59 -2.98 9.32
C GLU A 69 -4.38 -2.07 9.39
N LEU A 70 -4.52 -0.82 8.93
CA LEU A 70 -3.45 0.15 9.01
C LEU A 70 -3.03 0.44 10.44
N GLU A 71 -3.97 0.43 11.36
CA GLU A 71 -3.67 0.67 12.78
C GLU A 71 -2.80 -0.42 13.40
N LYS A 72 -2.75 -1.61 12.79
CA LYS A 72 -1.89 -2.70 13.25
C LYS A 72 -0.43 -2.48 12.89
N ILE A 73 -0.15 -1.57 11.97
CA ILE A 73 1.22 -1.25 11.56
C ILE A 73 1.84 -0.38 12.64
N GLN A 74 3.01 -0.78 13.10
CA GLN A 74 3.75 -0.04 14.12
C GLN A 74 4.91 0.70 13.49
N ALA A 75 5.10 1.93 13.94
CA ALA A 75 6.20 2.76 13.49
C ALA A 75 7.56 2.25 14.00
#